data_c46f8e1f579adcd5816ea2a026a8abb4
#
_entry.id   c46f8e1f579adcd5816ea2a026a8abb4
#
_cell.length_a   1.000
_cell.length_b   1.000
_cell.length_c   1.000
_cell.angle_alpha   90.00
_cell.angle_beta   90.00
_cell.angle_gamma   90.00
#
_symmetry.space_group_name_H-M   'P 1'
#
loop_
_entity.id
_entity.type
_entity.pdbx_description
1 polymer ?
#
loop_
_entity_poly.entity_id
_entity_poly.type
_entity_poly.pdbx_seq_one_letter_code
_entity_poly.pdbx_strand_id
1 'polypeptide(L)'
;MRFSTLARYPSSVGRRGFLGRMALSVGLVATWPPVLSEESSGGGVQGQAYSPDAKVVVFQGDSVTDAGRNRDRVDPNHPTGLGSGYAGMATGELLGSGPGSPWHCYNRGVSGDKVFQLAARWQQDCLDLRPDVLSILIGVNDFWHTLSSGYDGTVAIYERDYRALLNRTRATLPDVTFIIGEPFAVTGGTALADTWYPAYADYQAAARRVADDYGAVWVPYQSIFDEALEKAPVEHWCPDGVHPAPAGNYLMAQAWLDAFRTVVSA
;
A
#
# COMPACT_ATOMS: atom_id res chain seq x y z
N MET A 1 -6.34 7.02 -59.05
CA MET A 1 -7.40 5.98 -59.01
C MET A 1 -7.71 5.81 -57.53
N ARG A 2 -8.79 6.47 -56.99
CA ARG A 2 -10.15 5.97 -56.79
C ARG A 2 -10.12 4.56 -56.17
N PHE A 3 -10.66 4.25 -54.97
CA PHE A 3 -11.96 4.55 -54.41
C PHE A 3 -11.96 4.54 -52.86
N SER A 4 -12.73 5.45 -52.33
CA SER A 4 -13.29 5.48 -50.98
C SER A 4 -14.42 4.46 -50.80
N THR A 5 -14.65 3.94 -49.61
CA THR A 5 -15.99 3.52 -49.20
C THR A 5 -16.18 3.71 -47.67
N LEU A 6 -17.01 4.70 -47.35
CA LEU A 6 -17.61 4.91 -46.06
C LEU A 6 -18.78 3.94 -45.87
N ALA A 7 -18.82 3.19 -44.80
CA ALA A 7 -20.00 2.44 -44.37
C ALA A 7 -20.78 3.28 -43.33
N ARG A 8 -22.05 3.62 -43.69
CA ARG A 8 -23.05 4.32 -42.86
C ARG A 8 -23.78 3.33 -41.97
N TYR A 9 -23.98 3.70 -40.70
CA TYR A 9 -24.94 3.05 -39.84
C TYR A 9 -26.38 3.58 -40.11
N PRO A 10 -27.40 2.71 -40.11
CA PRO A 10 -28.79 3.15 -40.17
C PRO A 10 -29.37 3.30 -38.74
N SER A 11 -30.05 4.42 -38.55
CA SER A 11 -30.92 4.75 -37.41
C SER A 11 -32.31 4.17 -37.61
N SER A 12 -33.02 3.94 -36.50
CA SER A 12 -34.46 3.77 -36.33
C SER A 12 -35.02 2.35 -36.28
N VAL A 13 -35.47 1.94 -35.10
CA VAL A 13 -36.59 1.00 -34.97
C VAL A 13 -37.58 1.57 -33.96
N GLY A 14 -38.84 1.62 -34.40
CA GLY A 14 -39.96 2.31 -33.82
C GLY A 14 -40.56 1.64 -32.57
N ARG A 15 -41.28 2.50 -31.87
CA ARG A 15 -42.22 2.15 -30.82
C ARG A 15 -43.35 1.24 -31.37
N ARG A 16 -43.54 0.09 -30.73
CA ARG A 16 -44.82 -0.64 -30.78
C ARG A 16 -45.29 -0.92 -29.35
N GLY A 17 -46.44 -0.35 -29.05
CA GLY A 17 -47.17 -0.55 -27.81
C GLY A 17 -47.62 -2.00 -27.64
N PHE A 18 -47.62 -2.47 -26.43
CA PHE A 18 -48.27 -3.70 -25.99
C PHE A 18 -49.28 -3.35 -24.89
N LEU A 19 -50.59 -3.27 -25.33
CA LEU A 19 -51.74 -3.30 -24.46
C LEU A 19 -52.08 -4.77 -24.16
N GLY A 20 -52.30 -5.09 -22.93
CA GLY A 20 -53.10 -6.26 -22.67
C GLY A 20 -52.80 -7.06 -21.42
N ARG A 21 -53.70 -6.92 -20.51
CA ARG A 21 -54.25 -7.84 -19.49
C ARG A 21 -53.84 -7.57 -18.06
N MET A 22 -54.73 -6.85 -17.38
CA MET A 22 -54.94 -6.92 -15.92
C MET A 22 -55.32 -8.35 -15.53
N ALA A 23 -54.50 -8.97 -14.70
CA ALA A 23 -54.89 -10.09 -13.87
C ALA A 23 -55.00 -9.58 -12.42
N LEU A 24 -56.21 -9.62 -11.86
CA LEU A 24 -56.43 -9.38 -10.43
C LEU A 24 -55.78 -10.53 -9.65
N SER A 25 -54.72 -10.27 -8.95
CA SER A 25 -54.23 -11.12 -7.89
C SER A 25 -54.60 -10.50 -6.55
N VAL A 26 -55.45 -11.23 -5.82
CA VAL A 26 -55.83 -10.93 -4.45
C VAL A 26 -54.59 -11.02 -3.58
N GLY A 27 -54.10 -9.88 -3.12
CA GLY A 27 -52.96 -9.80 -2.24
C GLY A 27 -53.32 -10.21 -0.82
N LEU A 28 -52.73 -11.27 -0.31
CA LEU A 28 -52.63 -11.51 1.12
C LEU A 28 -51.78 -10.38 1.73
N VAL A 29 -52.40 -9.53 2.51
CA VAL A 29 -51.72 -8.55 3.35
C VAL A 29 -51.18 -9.33 4.56
N ALA A 30 -49.90 -9.67 4.50
CA ALA A 30 -49.17 -10.11 5.69
C ALA A 30 -48.96 -8.90 6.60
N THR A 31 -49.71 -8.83 7.69
CA THR A 31 -49.49 -7.84 8.75
C THR A 31 -48.23 -8.24 9.51
N TRP A 32 -47.14 -7.52 9.30
CA TRP A 32 -45.99 -7.58 10.19
C TRP A 32 -46.33 -6.94 11.53
N PRO A 33 -45.88 -7.55 12.66
CA PRO A 33 -46.10 -6.94 13.96
C PRO A 33 -45.34 -5.59 14.03
N PRO A 34 -45.83 -4.64 14.83
CA PRO A 34 -45.17 -3.36 14.99
C PRO A 34 -43.76 -3.60 15.59
N VAL A 35 -42.76 -3.09 14.89
CA VAL A 35 -41.39 -2.95 15.44
C VAL A 35 -41.51 -1.99 16.61
N LEU A 36 -41.37 -2.52 17.83
CA LEU A 36 -41.19 -1.68 19.01
C LEU A 36 -39.93 -0.86 18.76
N SER A 37 -40.10 0.46 18.72
CA SER A 37 -39.00 1.39 18.72
C SER A 37 -38.28 1.24 20.06
N GLU A 38 -37.22 0.42 20.09
CA GLU A 38 -36.23 0.53 21.14
C GLU A 38 -35.62 1.92 21.02
N GLU A 39 -35.81 2.72 22.06
CA GLU A 39 -35.06 3.97 22.22
C GLU A 39 -33.58 3.66 22.10
N SER A 40 -32.97 4.17 21.04
CA SER A 40 -31.56 4.18 20.83
C SER A 40 -30.93 4.95 22.00
N SER A 41 -30.61 4.23 23.06
CA SER A 41 -29.60 4.69 24.03
C SER A 41 -28.34 4.85 23.21
N GLY A 42 -27.90 6.10 23.05
CA GLY A 42 -26.68 6.47 22.33
C GLY A 42 -25.45 5.75 22.92
N GLY A 43 -25.24 4.52 22.46
CA GLY A 43 -23.98 3.83 22.60
C GLY A 43 -23.00 4.50 21.64
N GLY A 44 -22.33 5.54 22.10
CA GLY A 44 -21.11 5.99 21.47
C GLY A 44 -20.24 4.76 21.27
N VAL A 45 -19.75 4.55 20.05
CA VAL A 45 -18.70 3.56 19.77
C VAL A 45 -17.60 3.89 20.77
N GLN A 46 -17.53 3.13 21.86
CA GLN A 46 -16.43 3.22 22.82
C GLN A 46 -15.19 2.92 21.99
N GLY A 47 -14.34 3.92 21.81
CA GLY A 47 -13.05 3.74 21.18
C GLY A 47 -12.41 2.52 21.86
N GLN A 48 -12.02 1.54 21.04
CA GLN A 48 -11.38 0.34 21.51
C GLN A 48 -10.25 0.78 22.46
N ALA A 49 -10.34 0.45 23.75
CA ALA A 49 -9.30 0.77 24.70
C ALA A 49 -8.07 -0.03 24.27
N TYR A 50 -7.12 0.66 23.63
CA TYR A 50 -5.87 0.06 23.21
C TYR A 50 -5.10 -0.40 24.44
N SER A 51 -4.65 -1.66 24.40
CA SER A 51 -3.80 -2.18 25.47
C SER A 51 -2.56 -1.30 25.60
N PRO A 52 -2.20 -0.84 26.81
CA PRO A 52 -0.96 -0.08 27.00
C PRO A 52 0.31 -0.89 26.68
N ASP A 53 0.18 -2.22 26.57
CA ASP A 53 1.26 -3.15 26.24
C ASP A 53 1.25 -3.52 24.74
N ALA A 54 0.46 -2.84 23.92
CA ALA A 54 0.41 -3.12 22.48
C ALA A 54 1.73 -2.72 21.81
N LYS A 55 2.26 -3.65 21.01
CA LYS A 55 3.42 -3.40 20.15
C LYS A 55 3.01 -2.67 18.88
N VAL A 56 3.86 -1.79 18.40
CA VAL A 56 3.57 -0.88 17.29
C VAL A 56 4.38 -1.23 16.05
N VAL A 57 3.67 -1.38 14.92
CA VAL A 57 4.25 -1.47 13.58
C VAL A 57 3.89 -0.21 12.81
N VAL A 58 4.89 0.46 12.25
CA VAL A 58 4.68 1.60 11.34
C VAL A 58 5.22 1.26 9.97
N PHE A 59 4.36 1.37 8.95
CA PHE A 59 4.74 1.28 7.54
C PHE A 59 4.96 2.68 7.00
N GLN A 60 6.17 2.97 6.56
CA GLN A 60 6.60 4.22 5.92
C GLN A 60 6.98 3.99 4.46
N GLY A 61 6.74 4.98 3.63
CA GLY A 61 7.07 4.90 2.22
C GLY A 61 6.30 5.90 1.36
N ASP A 62 6.30 5.61 0.10
CA ASP A 62 5.65 6.39 -0.96
C ASP A 62 4.28 5.82 -1.38
N SER A 63 3.92 5.95 -2.68
CA SER A 63 2.64 5.48 -3.23
C SER A 63 2.43 3.97 -3.09
N VAL A 64 3.49 3.18 -3.13
CA VAL A 64 3.39 1.71 -2.99
C VAL A 64 2.92 1.34 -1.58
N THR A 65 3.38 2.09 -0.57
CA THR A 65 2.94 1.92 0.82
C THR A 65 1.61 2.62 1.10
N ASP A 66 1.40 3.85 0.58
CA ASP A 66 0.14 4.62 0.69
C ASP A 66 -1.06 3.80 0.19
N ALA A 67 -0.96 3.26 -1.02
CA ALA A 67 -1.97 2.41 -1.66
C ALA A 67 -3.41 2.89 -1.47
N GLY A 68 -3.64 4.19 -1.61
CA GLY A 68 -4.95 4.83 -1.49
C GLY A 68 -5.53 4.87 -0.08
N ARG A 69 -4.68 4.84 0.94
CA ARG A 69 -5.15 4.97 2.32
C ARG A 69 -5.89 6.29 2.56
N ASN A 70 -6.88 6.26 3.42
CA ASN A 70 -7.50 7.48 3.93
C ASN A 70 -6.59 8.09 5.02
N ARG A 71 -5.96 9.23 4.70
CA ARG A 71 -4.99 9.90 5.58
C ARG A 71 -5.60 10.56 6.80
N ASP A 72 -6.91 10.82 6.80
CA ASP A 72 -7.64 11.34 7.96
C ASP A 72 -7.92 10.25 9.02
N ARG A 73 -7.71 8.98 8.66
CA ARG A 73 -7.80 7.84 9.57
C ARG A 73 -6.43 7.55 10.16
N VAL A 74 -6.23 8.09 11.35
CA VAL A 74 -4.95 8.04 12.07
C VAL A 74 -4.88 6.92 13.11
N ASP A 75 -6.03 6.30 13.41
CA ASP A 75 -6.12 5.19 14.36
C ASP A 75 -5.40 3.94 13.85
N PRO A 76 -4.78 3.14 14.73
CA PRO A 76 -4.17 1.88 14.33
C PRO A 76 -5.22 0.88 13.86
N ASN A 77 -4.81 -0.02 12.98
CA ASN A 77 -5.62 -1.12 12.46
C ASN A 77 -6.92 -0.68 11.75
N HIS A 78 -7.03 0.62 11.41
CA HIS A 78 -8.23 1.11 10.73
C HIS A 78 -8.20 0.65 9.25
N PRO A 79 -9.24 -0.05 8.75
CA PRO A 79 -9.20 -0.66 7.42
C PRO A 79 -8.88 0.32 6.29
N THR A 80 -9.51 1.51 6.29
CA THR A 80 -9.22 2.52 5.27
C THR A 80 -7.95 3.32 5.56
N GLY A 81 -7.50 3.39 6.82
CA GLY A 81 -6.23 4.01 7.19
C GLY A 81 -5.01 3.19 6.79
N LEU A 82 -5.19 1.87 6.61
CA LEU A 82 -4.14 0.95 6.18
C LEU A 82 -3.96 0.91 4.65
N GLY A 83 -4.98 1.32 3.88
CA GLY A 83 -4.95 1.23 2.43
C GLY A 83 -5.20 -0.17 1.89
N SER A 84 -5.22 -0.30 0.56
CA SER A 84 -5.50 -1.55 -0.14
C SER A 84 -4.26 -2.32 -0.61
N GLY A 85 -3.06 -1.83 -0.28
CA GLY A 85 -1.78 -2.40 -0.67
C GLY A 85 -1.24 -3.44 0.31
N TYR A 86 0.06 -3.76 0.12
CA TYR A 86 0.74 -4.79 0.90
C TYR A 86 0.68 -4.56 2.43
N ALA A 87 0.76 -3.30 2.88
CA ALA A 87 0.72 -2.97 4.30
C ALA A 87 -0.63 -3.34 4.94
N GLY A 88 -1.74 -3.07 4.24
CA GLY A 88 -3.08 -3.45 4.68
C GLY A 88 -3.28 -4.97 4.68
N MET A 89 -2.81 -5.67 3.64
CA MET A 89 -2.89 -7.13 3.53
C MET A 89 -2.06 -7.83 4.61
N ALA A 90 -0.81 -7.40 4.82
CA ALA A 90 0.07 -7.94 5.87
C ALA A 90 -0.52 -7.71 7.26
N THR A 91 -1.06 -6.51 7.52
CA THR A 91 -1.75 -6.23 8.79
C THR A 91 -2.95 -7.13 8.98
N GLY A 92 -3.77 -7.34 7.95
CA GLY A 92 -4.94 -8.22 8.03
C GLY A 92 -4.57 -9.65 8.42
N GLU A 93 -3.51 -10.21 7.83
CA GLU A 93 -3.02 -11.54 8.17
C GLU A 93 -2.40 -11.60 9.57
N LEU A 94 -1.59 -10.59 9.93
CA LEU A 94 -0.98 -10.50 11.26
C LEU A 94 -2.02 -10.48 12.39
N LEU A 95 -3.09 -9.71 12.23
CA LEU A 95 -4.17 -9.63 13.21
C LEU A 95 -5.08 -10.85 13.19
N GLY A 96 -5.33 -11.42 12.00
CA GLY A 96 -6.21 -12.57 11.81
C GLY A 96 -5.62 -13.88 12.30
N SER A 97 -4.30 -14.05 12.21
CA SER A 97 -3.60 -15.27 12.65
C SER A 97 -3.48 -15.41 14.17
N GLY A 98 -3.64 -14.32 14.92
CA GLY A 98 -3.57 -14.29 16.37
C GLY A 98 -4.71 -13.48 16.99
N PRO A 99 -5.90 -14.05 17.21
CA PRO A 99 -6.97 -13.35 17.94
C PRO A 99 -6.45 -12.86 19.28
N GLY A 100 -6.55 -11.55 19.54
CA GLY A 100 -5.92 -10.90 20.70
C GLY A 100 -4.48 -10.45 20.47
N SER A 101 -4.04 -10.44 19.21
CA SER A 101 -2.74 -9.90 18.79
C SER A 101 -2.52 -8.50 19.40
N PRO A 102 -1.35 -8.26 20.04
CA PRO A 102 -1.05 -6.97 20.67
C PRO A 102 -0.62 -5.90 19.65
N TRP A 103 -0.72 -6.13 18.32
CA TRP A 103 -0.15 -5.27 17.33
C TRP A 103 -1.06 -4.09 16.96
N HIS A 104 -0.51 -2.89 17.04
CA HIS A 104 -1.05 -1.67 16.49
C HIS A 104 -0.29 -1.30 15.22
N CYS A 105 -0.93 -1.47 14.06
CA CYS A 105 -0.34 -1.23 12.76
C CYS A 105 -0.82 0.11 12.18
N TYR A 106 0.13 0.91 11.72
CA TYR A 106 -0.12 2.20 11.08
C TYR A 106 0.49 2.22 9.69
N ASN A 107 -0.29 2.63 8.69
CA ASN A 107 0.26 3.00 7.40
C ASN A 107 0.45 4.53 7.34
N ARG A 108 1.67 4.96 7.11
CA ARG A 108 2.09 6.36 7.00
C ARG A 108 2.75 6.66 5.64
N GLY A 109 2.52 5.81 4.63
CA GLY A 109 2.92 6.07 3.25
C GLY A 109 2.26 7.33 2.69
N VAL A 110 2.98 8.07 1.86
CA VAL A 110 2.48 9.25 1.14
C VAL A 110 2.95 9.20 -0.30
N SER A 111 2.00 9.11 -1.23
CA SER A 111 2.28 9.01 -2.66
C SER A 111 3.19 10.13 -3.15
N GLY A 112 4.22 9.75 -3.91
CA GLY A 112 5.20 10.68 -4.50
C GLY A 112 6.37 11.04 -3.59
N ASP A 113 6.37 10.63 -2.32
CA ASP A 113 7.43 10.96 -1.38
C ASP A 113 8.79 10.36 -1.78
N LYS A 114 9.80 11.12 -1.45
CA LYS A 114 11.23 10.80 -1.46
C LYS A 114 11.75 10.80 -0.02
N VAL A 115 12.96 10.30 0.21
CA VAL A 115 13.52 10.21 1.58
C VAL A 115 13.47 11.55 2.33
N PHE A 116 13.83 12.66 1.69
CA PHE A 116 13.79 13.97 2.36
C PHE A 116 12.37 14.42 2.74
N GLN A 117 11.35 13.98 2.00
CA GLN A 117 9.95 14.26 2.33
C GLN A 117 9.46 13.40 3.48
N LEU A 118 9.89 12.14 3.58
CA LEU A 118 9.71 11.37 4.82
C LEU A 118 10.31 12.10 6.03
N ALA A 119 11.54 12.61 5.89
CA ALA A 119 12.24 13.32 6.96
C ALA A 119 11.48 14.56 7.47
N ALA A 120 10.78 15.27 6.57
CA ALA A 120 10.00 16.45 6.91
C ALA A 120 8.79 16.16 7.82
N ARG A 121 8.19 14.97 7.72
CA ARG A 121 7.02 14.55 8.52
C ARG A 121 7.36 13.48 9.58
N TRP A 122 8.64 13.15 9.73
CA TRP A 122 9.12 12.00 10.51
C TRP A 122 8.74 12.03 11.99
N GLN A 123 8.71 13.23 12.59
CA GLN A 123 8.35 13.36 14.00
C GLN A 123 6.95 12.81 14.26
N GLN A 124 5.96 13.34 13.56
CA GLN A 124 4.56 13.00 13.75
C GLN A 124 4.22 11.60 13.22
N ASP A 125 4.76 11.25 12.05
CA ASP A 125 4.38 10.04 11.33
C ASP A 125 5.21 8.80 11.71
N CYS A 126 6.23 8.96 12.56
CA CYS A 126 7.06 7.87 13.00
C CYS A 126 7.42 7.98 14.49
N LEU A 127 8.18 9.00 14.91
CA LEU A 127 8.77 9.03 16.23
C LEU A 127 7.72 9.14 17.36
N ASP A 128 6.67 9.93 17.16
CA ASP A 128 5.58 10.08 18.12
C ASP A 128 4.74 8.80 18.28
N LEU A 129 4.74 7.94 17.26
CA LEU A 129 4.06 6.64 17.29
C LEU A 129 4.87 5.57 18.04
N ARG A 130 6.17 5.82 18.28
CA ARG A 130 7.10 4.95 19.01
C ARG A 130 7.07 3.49 18.52
N PRO A 131 7.35 3.22 17.22
CA PRO A 131 7.29 1.85 16.71
C PRO A 131 8.28 0.91 17.39
N ASP A 132 7.84 -0.31 17.67
CA ASP A 132 8.70 -1.46 17.95
C ASP A 132 9.32 -1.99 16.65
N VAL A 133 8.53 -1.97 15.57
CA VAL A 133 8.95 -2.37 14.23
C VAL A 133 8.63 -1.24 13.24
N LEU A 134 9.65 -0.76 12.57
CA LEU A 134 9.55 0.26 11.54
C LEU A 134 9.87 -0.34 10.17
N SER A 135 8.84 -0.44 9.34
CA SER A 135 8.95 -0.88 7.95
C SER A 135 9.10 0.30 7.02
N ILE A 136 10.11 0.31 6.16
CA ILE A 136 10.37 1.41 5.21
C ILE A 136 10.54 0.84 3.81
N LEU A 137 9.76 1.35 2.86
CA LEU A 137 9.92 1.11 1.43
C LEU A 137 9.92 2.46 0.70
N ILE A 138 11.10 2.90 0.26
CA ILE A 138 11.30 4.21 -0.34
C ILE A 138 12.49 4.17 -1.32
N GLY A 139 12.47 5.00 -2.35
CA GLY A 139 13.58 5.16 -3.29
C GLY A 139 13.16 5.22 -4.76
N VAL A 140 12.00 4.68 -5.12
CA VAL A 140 11.55 4.72 -6.51
C VAL A 140 11.37 6.16 -7.00
N ASN A 141 10.80 7.04 -6.18
CA ASN A 141 10.62 8.45 -6.53
C ASN A 141 11.90 9.28 -6.40
N ASP A 142 12.85 8.86 -5.56
CA ASP A 142 14.18 9.47 -5.50
C ASP A 142 14.89 9.34 -6.84
N PHE A 143 14.65 8.25 -7.56
CA PHE A 143 15.14 8.06 -8.93
C PHE A 143 14.17 8.61 -9.98
N TRP A 144 12.91 8.14 -10.00
CA TRP A 144 11.95 8.44 -11.06
C TRP A 144 11.74 9.94 -11.28
N HIS A 145 11.68 10.72 -10.21
CA HIS A 145 11.48 12.15 -10.30
C HIS A 145 12.69 12.91 -10.86
N THR A 146 13.89 12.31 -10.90
CA THR A 146 15.00 12.90 -11.64
C THR A 146 14.77 12.86 -13.16
N LEU A 147 14.00 11.86 -13.64
CA LEU A 147 13.67 11.71 -15.06
C LEU A 147 12.42 12.51 -15.47
N SER A 148 11.46 12.66 -14.56
CA SER A 148 10.10 13.11 -14.91
C SER A 148 9.71 14.48 -14.34
N SER A 149 10.35 14.95 -13.25
CA SER A 149 9.87 16.12 -12.49
C SER A 149 10.96 17.15 -12.20
N GLY A 150 12.13 17.00 -12.80
CA GLY A 150 13.25 17.94 -12.60
C GLY A 150 13.82 17.94 -11.19
N TYR A 151 13.64 16.84 -10.44
CA TYR A 151 14.32 16.66 -9.17
C TYR A 151 15.80 16.39 -9.42
N ASP A 152 16.68 17.15 -8.78
CA ASP A 152 18.14 17.09 -8.96
C ASP A 152 18.85 16.15 -7.95
N GLY A 153 18.11 15.23 -7.34
CA GLY A 153 18.64 14.23 -6.43
C GLY A 153 19.59 13.27 -7.12
N THR A 154 20.53 12.75 -6.33
CA THR A 154 21.48 11.72 -6.76
C THR A 154 21.41 10.52 -5.81
N VAL A 155 21.96 9.37 -6.22
CA VAL A 155 22.06 8.20 -5.34
C VAL A 155 22.82 8.53 -4.04
N ALA A 156 23.83 9.41 -4.11
CA ALA A 156 24.58 9.83 -2.91
C ALA A 156 23.71 10.68 -1.95
N ILE A 157 22.85 11.55 -2.49
CA ILE A 157 21.88 12.31 -1.70
C ILE A 157 20.86 11.36 -1.06
N TYR A 158 20.30 10.43 -1.84
CA TYR A 158 19.37 9.41 -1.37
C TYR A 158 19.95 8.61 -0.20
N GLU A 159 21.15 8.05 -0.37
CA GLU A 159 21.80 7.23 0.65
C GLU A 159 22.13 8.04 1.92
N ARG A 160 22.68 9.26 1.75
CA ARG A 160 22.96 10.18 2.86
C ARG A 160 21.70 10.50 3.67
N ASP A 161 20.64 10.87 3.00
CA ASP A 161 19.38 11.30 3.64
C ASP A 161 18.68 10.11 4.31
N TYR A 162 18.77 8.92 3.70
CA TYR A 162 18.23 7.70 4.31
C TYR A 162 18.99 7.35 5.61
N ARG A 163 20.32 7.42 5.59
CA ARG A 163 21.15 7.23 6.79
C ARG A 163 20.84 8.26 7.89
N ALA A 164 20.67 9.52 7.53
CA ALA A 164 20.31 10.57 8.46
C ALA A 164 18.96 10.29 9.13
N LEU A 165 17.98 9.79 8.36
CA LEU A 165 16.66 9.40 8.84
C LEU A 165 16.75 8.26 9.87
N LEU A 166 17.48 7.19 9.57
CA LEU A 166 17.66 6.05 10.46
C LEU A 166 18.48 6.41 11.70
N ASN A 167 19.51 7.24 11.58
CA ASN A 167 20.26 7.77 12.72
C ASN A 167 19.37 8.54 13.70
N ARG A 168 18.52 9.44 13.16
CA ARG A 168 17.53 10.18 13.97
C ARG A 168 16.57 9.22 14.68
N THR A 169 16.15 8.17 13.99
CA THR A 169 15.24 7.16 14.56
C THR A 169 15.92 6.39 15.68
N ARG A 170 17.13 5.87 15.45
CA ARG A 170 17.87 5.09 16.43
C ARG A 170 18.26 5.91 17.67
N ALA A 171 18.55 7.20 17.50
CA ALA A 171 18.83 8.10 18.62
C ALA A 171 17.63 8.33 19.51
N THR A 172 16.41 8.27 18.97
CA THR A 172 15.15 8.47 19.72
C THR A 172 14.55 7.14 20.21
N LEU A 173 14.69 6.08 19.42
CA LEU A 173 14.13 4.76 19.62
C LEU A 173 15.26 3.73 19.47
N PRO A 174 16.10 3.53 20.50
CA PRO A 174 17.30 2.67 20.41
C PRO A 174 16.96 1.20 20.10
N ASP A 175 15.82 0.72 20.55
CA ASP A 175 15.41 -0.69 20.44
C ASP A 175 14.52 -0.96 19.21
N VAL A 176 14.23 0.05 18.37
CA VAL A 176 13.40 -0.14 17.18
C VAL A 176 14.04 -1.15 16.21
N THR A 177 13.24 -2.09 15.74
CA THR A 177 13.67 -3.02 14.70
C THR A 177 13.28 -2.47 13.33
N PHE A 178 14.25 -2.46 12.39
CA PHE A 178 14.01 -2.03 11.01
C PHE A 178 13.71 -3.21 10.10
N ILE A 179 12.67 -3.06 9.27
CA ILE A 179 12.43 -3.89 8.08
C ILE A 179 12.52 -2.94 6.88
N ILE A 180 13.48 -3.17 6.00
CA ILE A 180 13.67 -2.34 4.80
C ILE A 180 13.30 -3.14 3.57
N GLY A 181 12.28 -2.67 2.85
CA GLY A 181 11.91 -3.19 1.55
C GLY A 181 12.81 -2.63 0.46
N GLU A 182 13.24 -3.52 -0.43
CA GLU A 182 13.98 -3.13 -1.63
C GLU A 182 13.13 -2.22 -2.51
N PRO A 183 13.59 -1.02 -2.90
CA PRO A 183 12.94 -0.26 -3.95
C PRO A 183 13.04 -1.05 -5.26
N PHE A 184 11.92 -1.22 -5.97
CA PHE A 184 11.84 -2.10 -7.13
C PHE A 184 11.23 -1.39 -8.34
N ALA A 185 11.50 -1.95 -9.52
CA ALA A 185 10.87 -1.57 -10.77
C ALA A 185 10.68 -2.82 -11.65
N VAL A 186 9.44 -3.18 -11.95
CA VAL A 186 9.10 -4.44 -12.64
C VAL A 186 9.18 -4.23 -14.15
N THR A 187 10.12 -4.90 -14.79
CA THR A 187 10.37 -4.80 -16.22
C THR A 187 9.12 -5.14 -17.06
N GLY A 188 8.86 -4.35 -18.10
CA GLY A 188 7.68 -4.48 -18.96
C GLY A 188 6.50 -3.61 -18.54
N GLY A 189 6.55 -2.98 -17.38
CA GLY A 189 5.53 -2.04 -16.93
C GLY A 189 5.49 -0.75 -17.74
N THR A 190 4.28 -0.18 -17.90
CA THR A 190 4.04 0.94 -18.84
C THR A 190 4.67 2.28 -18.41
N ALA A 191 5.06 2.45 -17.14
CA ALA A 191 5.73 3.64 -16.65
C ALA A 191 7.27 3.54 -16.73
N LEU A 192 7.82 2.34 -16.96
CA LEU A 192 9.25 2.14 -17.06
C LEU A 192 9.73 2.41 -18.50
N ALA A 193 10.70 3.30 -18.62
CA ALA A 193 11.46 3.47 -19.87
C ALA A 193 12.75 2.62 -19.80
N ASP A 194 13.29 2.28 -20.98
CA ASP A 194 14.57 1.55 -21.10
C ASP A 194 15.74 2.29 -20.38
N THR A 195 15.57 3.59 -20.13
CA THR A 195 16.55 4.45 -19.43
C THR A 195 16.61 4.24 -17.92
N TRP A 196 15.71 3.44 -17.33
CA TRP A 196 15.75 3.19 -15.89
C TRP A 196 16.99 2.41 -15.48
N TYR A 197 17.37 1.41 -16.26
CA TYR A 197 18.54 0.59 -15.98
C TYR A 197 19.73 0.96 -16.88
N PRO A 198 20.98 0.93 -16.39
CA PRO A 198 21.39 0.42 -15.07
C PRO A 198 21.25 1.41 -13.89
N ALA A 199 20.94 2.69 -14.13
CA ALA A 199 21.03 3.74 -13.11
C ALA A 199 20.17 3.49 -11.85
N TYR A 200 18.98 2.87 -12.02
CA TYR A 200 18.13 2.55 -10.88
C TYR A 200 18.74 1.49 -9.95
N ALA A 201 19.55 0.58 -10.48
CA ALA A 201 20.24 -0.42 -9.68
C ALA A 201 21.18 0.21 -8.62
N ASP A 202 21.69 1.40 -8.84
CA ASP A 202 22.51 2.11 -7.85
C ASP A 202 21.69 2.53 -6.62
N TYR A 203 20.42 2.89 -6.80
CA TYR A 203 19.48 3.20 -5.70
C TYR A 203 19.12 1.95 -4.91
N GLN A 204 18.90 0.82 -5.60
CA GLN A 204 18.66 -0.49 -4.96
C GLN A 204 19.88 -0.90 -4.13
N ALA A 205 21.07 -0.80 -4.69
CA ALA A 205 22.31 -1.10 -3.99
C ALA A 205 22.56 -0.17 -2.80
N ALA A 206 22.21 1.12 -2.91
CA ALA A 206 22.31 2.06 -1.80
C ALA A 206 21.33 1.71 -0.66
N ALA A 207 20.07 1.35 -0.98
CA ALA A 207 19.11 0.88 0.00
C ALA A 207 19.61 -0.38 0.72
N ARG A 208 20.22 -1.31 -0.02
CA ARG A 208 20.80 -2.53 0.55
C ARG A 208 21.95 -2.21 1.52
N ARG A 209 22.90 -1.34 1.15
CA ARG A 209 23.96 -0.90 2.06
C ARG A 209 23.41 -0.27 3.33
N VAL A 210 22.39 0.57 3.19
CA VAL A 210 21.72 1.17 4.36
C VAL A 210 21.10 0.08 5.24
N ALA A 211 20.40 -0.90 4.66
CA ALA A 211 19.82 -2.00 5.43
C ALA A 211 20.88 -2.78 6.20
N ASP A 212 21.98 -3.13 5.55
CA ASP A 212 23.08 -3.90 6.15
C ASP A 212 23.75 -3.13 7.32
N ASP A 213 24.03 -1.84 7.13
CA ASP A 213 24.72 -1.02 8.14
C ASP A 213 23.87 -0.75 9.40
N TYR A 214 22.54 -0.81 9.28
CA TYR A 214 21.63 -0.62 10.42
C TYR A 214 21.08 -1.94 10.97
N GLY A 215 21.53 -3.08 10.47
CA GLY A 215 21.06 -4.40 10.89
C GLY A 215 19.56 -4.62 10.61
N ALA A 216 19.07 -4.02 9.53
CA ALA A 216 17.67 -4.15 9.15
C ALA A 216 17.40 -5.50 8.51
N VAL A 217 16.20 -6.06 8.74
CA VAL A 217 15.71 -7.19 7.97
C VAL A 217 15.35 -6.70 6.56
N TRP A 218 15.95 -7.32 5.56
CA TRP A 218 15.77 -6.96 4.16
C TRP A 218 14.64 -7.74 3.51
N VAL A 219 13.79 -7.06 2.75
CA VAL A 219 12.76 -7.70 1.91
C VAL A 219 13.13 -7.50 0.43
N PRO A 220 13.54 -8.54 -0.30
CA PRO A 220 14.10 -8.43 -1.65
C PRO A 220 13.00 -8.35 -2.71
N TYR A 221 12.23 -7.27 -2.75
CA TYR A 221 11.06 -7.15 -3.62
C TYR A 221 11.40 -7.25 -5.12
N GLN A 222 12.58 -6.79 -5.57
CA GLN A 222 12.95 -6.90 -6.98
C GLN A 222 13.01 -8.36 -7.43
N SER A 223 13.78 -9.21 -6.72
CA SER A 223 13.90 -10.62 -7.09
C SER A 223 12.56 -11.36 -6.98
N ILE A 224 11.70 -10.98 -6.03
CA ILE A 224 10.36 -11.56 -5.90
C ILE A 224 9.51 -11.26 -7.14
N PHE A 225 9.56 -10.05 -7.67
CA PHE A 225 8.86 -9.71 -8.90
C PHE A 225 9.50 -10.34 -10.14
N ASP A 226 10.84 -10.43 -10.18
CA ASP A 226 11.53 -11.11 -11.29
C ASP A 226 11.12 -12.59 -11.38
N GLU A 227 11.06 -13.29 -10.24
CA GLU A 227 10.55 -14.66 -10.17
C GLU A 227 9.05 -14.77 -10.51
N ALA A 228 8.26 -13.76 -10.17
CA ALA A 228 6.84 -13.72 -10.49
C ALA A 228 6.58 -13.57 -11.99
N LEU A 229 7.43 -12.81 -12.70
CA LEU A 229 7.33 -12.65 -14.16
C LEU A 229 7.52 -13.96 -14.94
N GLU A 230 8.20 -14.96 -14.34
CA GLU A 230 8.28 -16.31 -14.93
C GLU A 230 6.93 -17.04 -14.93
N LYS A 231 5.98 -16.63 -14.08
CA LYS A 231 4.68 -17.31 -13.86
C LYS A 231 3.52 -16.62 -14.55
N ALA A 232 3.57 -15.29 -14.68
CA ALA A 232 2.51 -14.50 -15.30
C ALA A 232 3.10 -13.17 -15.82
N PRO A 233 2.43 -12.52 -16.81
CA PRO A 233 2.90 -11.25 -17.36
C PRO A 233 2.80 -10.11 -16.36
N VAL A 234 3.51 -9.00 -16.65
CA VAL A 234 3.64 -7.85 -15.77
C VAL A 234 2.28 -7.22 -15.38
N GLU A 235 1.31 -7.27 -16.27
CA GLU A 235 -0.05 -6.74 -16.05
C GLU A 235 -0.77 -7.43 -14.87
N HIS A 236 -0.43 -8.70 -14.61
CA HIS A 236 -0.96 -9.45 -13.48
C HIS A 236 -0.38 -8.97 -12.14
N TRP A 237 0.89 -8.59 -12.14
CA TRP A 237 1.63 -8.28 -10.92
C TRP A 237 1.76 -6.78 -10.65
N CYS A 238 2.20 -6.03 -11.67
CA CYS A 238 2.56 -4.62 -11.54
C CYS A 238 2.43 -3.92 -12.90
N PRO A 239 1.22 -3.55 -13.35
CA PRO A 239 0.92 -3.13 -14.73
C PRO A 239 1.76 -1.97 -15.24
N ASP A 240 2.08 -1.02 -14.38
CA ASP A 240 2.93 0.11 -14.75
C ASP A 240 4.42 -0.10 -14.37
N GLY A 241 4.71 -1.18 -13.67
CA GLY A 241 6.06 -1.52 -13.22
C GLY A 241 6.45 -0.93 -11.86
N VAL A 242 5.62 -0.05 -11.27
CA VAL A 242 5.87 0.63 -9.99
C VAL A 242 4.77 0.34 -8.97
N HIS A 243 3.51 0.37 -9.38
CA HIS A 243 2.35 0.20 -8.51
C HIS A 243 1.75 -1.21 -8.66
N PRO A 244 1.92 -2.06 -7.64
CA PRO A 244 1.46 -3.44 -7.73
C PRO A 244 -0.05 -3.57 -7.85
N ALA A 245 -0.48 -4.48 -8.73
CA ALA A 245 -1.85 -5.01 -8.78
C ALA A 245 -2.17 -5.79 -7.47
N PRO A 246 -3.43 -6.20 -7.24
CA PRO A 246 -3.76 -6.99 -6.05
C PRO A 246 -2.89 -8.23 -5.85
N ALA A 247 -2.54 -8.94 -6.93
CA ALA A 247 -1.66 -10.12 -6.86
C ALA A 247 -0.23 -9.75 -6.45
N GLY A 248 0.32 -8.65 -7.00
CA GLY A 248 1.62 -8.13 -6.60
C GLY A 248 1.66 -7.64 -5.15
N ASN A 249 0.62 -6.94 -4.71
CA ASN A 249 0.49 -6.54 -3.31
C ASN A 249 0.44 -7.74 -2.35
N TYR A 250 -0.23 -8.82 -2.77
CA TYR A 250 -0.24 -10.07 -2.01
C TYR A 250 1.17 -10.69 -1.88
N LEU A 251 1.93 -10.77 -2.99
CA LEU A 251 3.31 -11.24 -2.94
C LEU A 251 4.17 -10.41 -1.98
N MET A 252 4.05 -9.08 -2.07
CA MET A 252 4.77 -8.17 -1.18
C MET A 252 4.39 -8.37 0.29
N ALA A 253 3.09 -8.57 0.57
CA ALA A 253 2.60 -8.80 1.93
C ALA A 253 3.16 -10.10 2.51
N GLN A 254 3.18 -11.20 1.73
CA GLN A 254 3.74 -12.47 2.18
C GLN A 254 5.24 -12.36 2.47
N ALA A 255 6.01 -11.72 1.58
CA ALA A 255 7.43 -11.49 1.78
C ALA A 255 7.72 -10.63 3.02
N TRP A 256 6.91 -9.59 3.23
CA TRP A 256 7.01 -8.77 4.43
C TRP A 256 6.71 -9.57 5.71
N LEU A 257 5.68 -10.41 5.69
CA LEU A 257 5.32 -11.27 6.84
C LEU A 257 6.42 -12.29 7.15
N ASP A 258 7.07 -12.85 6.14
CA ASP A 258 8.21 -13.74 6.34
C ASP A 258 9.37 -13.02 7.03
N ALA A 259 9.70 -11.80 6.58
CA ALA A 259 10.69 -10.95 7.23
C ALA A 259 10.27 -10.58 8.68
N PHE A 260 9.00 -10.22 8.89
CA PHE A 260 8.47 -9.88 10.21
C PHE A 260 8.55 -11.06 11.20
N ARG A 261 8.28 -12.28 10.74
CA ARG A 261 8.41 -13.48 11.58
C ARG A 261 9.83 -13.69 12.10
N THR A 262 10.85 -13.33 11.36
CA THR A 262 12.25 -13.40 11.84
C THR A 262 12.52 -12.42 12.97
N VAL A 263 11.85 -11.25 12.95
CA VAL A 263 11.98 -10.21 13.99
C VAL A 263 11.34 -10.63 15.31
N VAL A 264 10.16 -11.25 15.26
CA VAL A 264 9.38 -11.55 16.49
C VAL A 264 9.73 -12.91 17.09
N SER A 265 10.54 -13.71 16.39
CA SER A 265 11.03 -15.00 16.88
C SER A 265 12.41 -14.91 17.53
N ALA A 266 13.08 -13.77 17.41
CA ALA A 266 14.40 -13.49 17.99
C ALA A 266 14.26 -12.86 19.38
#